data_bea9735362c12238aa4791c5c937364b
#
_entry.id   bea9735362c12238aa4791c5c937364b
#
_cell.length_a   1.000
_cell.length_b   1.000
_cell.length_c   1.000
_cell.angle_alpha   90.00
_cell.angle_beta   90.00
_cell.angle_gamma   90.00
#
_symmetry.space_group_name_H-M   'P 1'
#
loop_
_entity.id
_entity.type
_entity.pdbx_description
1 polymer ?
#
loop_
_entity_poly.entity_id
_entity_poly.type
_entity_poly.pdbx_seq_one_letter_code
_entity_poly.pdbx_strand_id
1 'polypeptide(L)'
;HESTGRVSAIGEGVTEVAVGDRVILNWRAVCGQCRACAKGQPQYCFSTHNAKQKMTLEDGTVLSPALGIGSFAEKTLVAAGQCTKIDEESDAAAVGLLGCGIMAGIGAAINTGEIKRGESVAVIGCGGVGTAAIAGAQLAGATTIIAVDIDEAKLEQAKRFGATHTVNSRETDPVAAIQALTGGNGADVVIDAVGRPETYKQAFYARDL
;
A
#
# COMPACT_ATOMS: atom_id res chain seq x y z
N HIS A 1 2.22 -7.70 8.86
CA HIS A 1 3.18 -7.69 7.74
C HIS A 1 3.75 -6.30 7.43
N GLU A 2 3.27 -5.28 8.10
CA GLU A 2 3.86 -3.94 8.12
C GLU A 2 4.73 -3.84 9.36
N SER A 3 6.03 -3.78 9.18
CA SER A 3 6.94 -3.86 10.31
C SER A 3 8.33 -3.29 10.02
N THR A 4 8.94 -2.81 11.08
CA THR A 4 10.37 -2.51 11.16
C THR A 4 11.01 -3.37 12.24
N GLY A 5 12.31 -3.55 12.15
CA GLY A 5 13.07 -4.29 13.13
C GLY A 5 14.55 -4.05 13.00
N ARG A 6 15.30 -4.73 13.86
CA ARG A 6 16.76 -4.82 13.78
C ARG A 6 17.17 -6.24 13.41
N VAL A 7 18.14 -6.34 12.52
CA VAL A 7 18.75 -7.60 12.17
C VAL A 7 19.51 -8.13 13.39
N SER A 8 19.06 -9.24 13.96
CA SER A 8 19.70 -9.88 15.12
C SER A 8 20.69 -10.98 14.74
N ALA A 9 20.51 -11.59 13.57
CA ALA A 9 21.41 -12.59 13.01
C ALA A 9 21.26 -12.61 11.48
N ILE A 10 22.29 -13.05 10.78
CA ILE A 10 22.29 -13.25 9.33
C ILE A 10 22.63 -14.70 9.00
N GLY A 11 22.07 -15.22 7.91
CA GLY A 11 22.44 -16.53 7.36
C GLY A 11 23.78 -16.48 6.63
N GLU A 12 24.31 -17.68 6.32
CA GLU A 12 25.52 -17.81 5.53
C GLU A 12 25.34 -17.19 4.14
N GLY A 13 26.32 -16.41 3.69
CA GLY A 13 26.34 -15.75 2.38
C GLY A 13 25.45 -14.51 2.25
N VAL A 14 24.78 -14.07 3.30
CA VAL A 14 24.03 -12.81 3.29
C VAL A 14 24.97 -11.62 3.34
N THR A 15 24.87 -10.72 2.37
CA THR A 15 25.70 -9.53 2.23
C THR A 15 24.90 -8.22 2.18
N GLU A 16 23.60 -8.31 1.95
CA GLU A 16 22.70 -7.16 1.75
C GLU A 16 22.41 -6.39 3.04
N VAL A 17 22.46 -7.10 4.16
CA VAL A 17 22.24 -6.53 5.50
C VAL A 17 23.24 -7.11 6.50
N ALA A 18 23.52 -6.36 7.55
CA ALA A 18 24.41 -6.74 8.65
C ALA A 18 23.64 -6.81 9.97
N VAL A 19 24.19 -7.54 10.96
CA VAL A 19 23.66 -7.53 12.32
C VAL A 19 23.69 -6.12 12.88
N GLY A 20 22.56 -5.68 13.46
CA GLY A 20 22.37 -4.32 13.96
C GLY A 20 21.67 -3.40 12.99
N ASP A 21 21.66 -3.68 11.69
CA ASP A 21 20.97 -2.86 10.71
C ASP A 21 19.50 -2.72 11.03
N ARG A 22 18.97 -1.51 10.87
CA ARG A 22 17.55 -1.22 10.95
C ARG A 22 16.90 -1.41 9.57
N VAL A 23 15.82 -2.18 9.54
CA VAL A 23 15.18 -2.59 8.28
C VAL A 23 13.66 -2.47 8.36
N ILE A 24 13.04 -2.19 7.22
CA ILE A 24 11.63 -2.48 6.97
C ILE A 24 11.51 -3.81 6.24
N LEU A 25 10.40 -4.50 6.44
CA LEU A 25 10.16 -5.79 5.82
C LEU A 25 9.16 -5.66 4.66
N ASN A 26 9.49 -6.31 3.55
CA ASN A 26 8.61 -6.48 2.40
C ASN A 26 8.14 -7.94 2.33
N TRP A 27 6.91 -8.17 1.95
CA TRP A 27 6.35 -9.52 1.86
C TRP A 27 6.84 -10.35 0.68
N ARG A 28 7.68 -9.79 -0.20
CA ARG A 28 8.26 -10.48 -1.36
C ARG A 28 9.76 -10.21 -1.49
N ALA A 29 10.54 -11.28 -1.52
CA ALA A 29 11.92 -11.24 -2.00
C ALA A 29 11.90 -11.53 -3.50
N VAL A 30 12.05 -10.52 -4.35
CA VAL A 30 12.05 -10.69 -5.80
C VAL A 30 13.34 -11.40 -6.26
N CYS A 31 13.24 -12.29 -7.25
CA CYS A 31 14.40 -13.09 -7.69
C CYS A 31 15.39 -12.32 -8.58
N GLY A 32 15.02 -11.16 -9.11
CA GLY A 32 15.88 -10.34 -9.98
C GLY A 32 16.10 -10.88 -11.41
N GLN A 33 15.81 -12.14 -11.70
CA GLN A 33 16.21 -12.80 -12.95
C GLN A 33 15.08 -13.42 -13.76
N CYS A 34 13.84 -13.53 -13.25
CA CYS A 34 12.73 -14.05 -14.03
C CYS A 34 12.31 -13.06 -15.13
N ARG A 35 11.47 -13.53 -16.06
CA ARG A 35 10.99 -12.71 -17.18
C ARG A 35 10.41 -11.35 -16.76
N ALA A 36 9.68 -11.29 -15.66
CA ALA A 36 9.11 -10.03 -15.16
C ALA A 36 10.21 -9.11 -14.63
N CYS A 37 11.13 -9.63 -13.82
CA CYS A 37 12.26 -8.86 -13.28
C CYS A 37 13.17 -8.33 -14.40
N ALA A 38 13.48 -9.17 -15.40
CA ALA A 38 14.29 -8.78 -16.55
C ALA A 38 13.64 -7.67 -17.41
N LYS A 39 12.32 -7.53 -17.36
CA LYS A 39 11.57 -6.44 -18.00
C LYS A 39 11.43 -5.17 -17.14
N GLY A 40 12.08 -5.11 -15.97
CA GLY A 40 11.92 -4.01 -15.04
C GLY A 40 10.56 -3.99 -14.30
N GLN A 41 9.87 -5.12 -14.24
CA GLN A 41 8.57 -5.29 -13.58
C GLN A 41 8.66 -6.27 -12.39
N PRO A 42 9.49 -6.00 -11.39
CA PRO A 42 9.71 -6.91 -10.26
C PRO A 42 8.45 -7.18 -9.44
N GLN A 43 7.46 -6.28 -9.46
CA GLN A 43 6.15 -6.46 -8.82
C GLN A 43 5.41 -7.70 -9.36
N TYR A 44 5.71 -8.14 -10.57
CA TYR A 44 5.17 -9.37 -11.19
C TYR A 44 6.14 -10.55 -11.11
N CYS A 45 7.09 -10.55 -10.18
CA CYS A 45 8.04 -11.66 -10.05
C CYS A 45 7.31 -12.99 -9.86
N PHE A 46 7.63 -13.99 -10.71
CA PHE A 46 7.04 -15.33 -10.65
C PHE A 46 7.75 -16.26 -9.66
N SER A 47 8.94 -15.90 -9.22
CA SER A 47 9.83 -16.78 -8.46
C SER A 47 10.38 -16.02 -7.26
N THR A 48 9.51 -15.70 -6.31
CA THR A 48 9.94 -15.04 -5.08
C THR A 48 10.79 -15.98 -4.23
N HIS A 49 11.88 -15.44 -3.68
CA HIS A 49 12.84 -16.16 -2.85
C HIS A 49 12.64 -15.87 -1.37
N ASN A 50 11.38 -15.90 -0.90
CA ASN A 50 11.09 -15.78 0.52
C ASN A 50 11.72 -16.92 1.32
N ALA A 51 11.96 -16.71 2.61
CA ALA A 51 12.54 -17.73 3.48
C ALA A 51 11.73 -19.03 3.44
N LYS A 52 12.42 -20.14 3.18
CA LYS A 52 11.80 -21.48 3.15
C LYS A 52 11.77 -22.12 4.53
N GLN A 53 12.77 -21.81 5.36
CA GLN A 53 12.78 -22.25 6.74
C GLN A 53 11.65 -21.58 7.51
N LYS A 54 11.07 -22.33 8.42
CA LYS A 54 9.99 -21.86 9.26
C LYS A 54 10.41 -21.86 10.71
N MET A 55 9.90 -20.90 11.45
CA MET A 55 10.01 -20.93 12.91
C MET A 55 9.13 -22.03 13.47
N THR A 56 9.50 -22.55 14.62
CA THR A 56 8.72 -23.55 15.36
C THR A 56 8.48 -23.07 16.79
N LEU A 57 7.39 -23.49 17.39
CA LEU A 57 7.19 -23.41 18.83
C LEU A 57 8.11 -24.43 19.56
N GLU A 58 8.19 -24.34 20.87
CA GLU A 58 8.98 -25.26 21.70
C GLU A 58 8.55 -26.73 21.55
N ASP A 59 7.27 -26.98 21.29
CA ASP A 59 6.70 -28.31 21.05
C ASP A 59 6.96 -28.85 19.63
N GLY A 60 7.68 -28.10 18.80
CA GLY A 60 7.97 -28.47 17.43
C GLY A 60 6.89 -28.08 16.41
N THR A 61 5.81 -27.45 16.83
CA THR A 61 4.75 -26.97 15.92
C THR A 61 5.32 -25.94 14.95
N VAL A 62 5.18 -26.21 13.64
CA VAL A 62 5.66 -25.30 12.58
C VAL A 62 4.75 -24.10 12.44
N LEU A 63 5.31 -22.91 12.52
CA LEU A 63 4.60 -21.65 12.30
C LEU A 63 4.56 -21.30 10.82
N SER A 64 3.38 -20.86 10.34
CA SER A 64 3.22 -20.35 8.98
C SER A 64 3.18 -18.83 9.03
N PRO A 65 4.25 -18.14 8.58
CA PRO A 65 4.30 -16.69 8.66
C PRO A 65 3.32 -16.06 7.66
N ALA A 66 2.42 -15.22 8.14
CA ALA A 66 1.50 -14.48 7.29
C ALA A 66 2.30 -13.62 6.29
N LEU A 67 1.96 -13.73 4.99
CA LEU A 67 2.64 -13.07 3.86
C LEU A 67 4.17 -13.28 3.84
N GLY A 68 4.65 -14.39 4.40
CA GLY A 68 6.07 -14.70 4.45
C GLY A 68 6.90 -13.80 5.38
N ILE A 69 6.27 -13.05 6.26
CA ILE A 69 6.93 -12.11 7.19
C ILE A 69 6.74 -12.55 8.65
N GLY A 70 5.50 -12.81 9.08
CA GLY A 70 5.20 -13.26 10.44
C GLY A 70 5.64 -12.30 11.54
N SER A 71 5.46 -11.00 11.36
CA SER A 71 6.04 -9.96 12.24
C SER A 71 5.24 -9.64 13.51
N PHE A 72 4.10 -10.30 13.77
CA PHE A 72 3.45 -10.26 15.08
C PHE A 72 4.17 -11.19 16.08
N ALA A 73 5.47 -10.97 16.22
CA ALA A 73 6.37 -11.72 17.07
C ALA A 73 7.57 -10.85 17.43
N GLU A 74 8.26 -11.17 18.52
CA GLU A 74 9.49 -10.48 18.92
C GLU A 74 10.63 -10.67 17.92
N LYS A 75 10.62 -11.81 17.23
CA LYS A 75 11.59 -12.15 16.17
C LYS A 75 10.89 -12.87 15.04
N THR A 76 11.36 -12.63 13.83
CA THR A 76 10.89 -13.34 12.64
C THR A 76 12.07 -13.74 11.76
N LEU A 77 11.88 -14.77 10.95
CA LEU A 77 12.85 -15.25 9.98
C LEU A 77 12.36 -14.90 8.57
N VAL A 78 13.14 -14.09 7.87
CA VAL A 78 12.83 -13.64 6.51
C VAL A 78 14.05 -13.83 5.60
N ALA A 79 13.86 -13.83 4.30
CA ALA A 79 14.96 -13.77 3.37
C ALA A 79 15.60 -12.36 3.34
N ALA A 80 16.90 -12.26 3.08
CA ALA A 80 17.59 -10.98 2.98
C ALA A 80 16.90 -10.02 1.99
N GLY A 81 16.44 -10.52 0.84
CA GLY A 81 15.70 -9.74 -0.16
C GLY A 81 14.31 -9.23 0.28
N GLN A 82 13.84 -9.60 1.47
CA GLN A 82 12.65 -9.02 2.09
C GLN A 82 13.00 -7.82 3.00
N CYS A 83 14.28 -7.57 3.25
CA CYS A 83 14.76 -6.50 4.10
C CYS A 83 15.18 -5.30 3.25
N THR A 84 14.71 -4.11 3.62
CA THR A 84 15.21 -2.84 3.09
C THR A 84 15.82 -2.06 4.24
N LYS A 85 17.11 -1.77 4.15
CA LYS A 85 17.81 -0.96 5.14
C LYS A 85 17.29 0.46 5.14
N ILE A 86 17.10 1.02 6.32
CA ILE A 86 16.63 2.38 6.54
C ILE A 86 17.58 3.14 7.48
N ASP A 87 17.45 4.44 7.48
CA ASP A 87 18.23 5.30 8.36
C ASP A 87 17.88 5.03 9.83
N GLU A 88 18.90 5.06 10.66
CA GLU A 88 18.80 4.77 12.08
C GLU A 88 17.84 5.72 12.82
N GLU A 89 17.78 6.98 12.40
CA GLU A 89 16.96 8.02 13.01
C GLU A 89 15.50 8.04 12.52
N SER A 90 15.14 7.18 11.54
CA SER A 90 13.77 7.13 11.02
C SER A 90 12.77 6.74 12.10
N ASP A 91 11.59 7.36 12.10
CA ASP A 91 10.49 6.94 12.98
C ASP A 91 10.01 5.53 12.60
N ALA A 92 10.17 4.57 13.52
CA ALA A 92 9.83 3.17 13.31
C ALA A 92 8.35 2.95 12.96
N ALA A 93 7.45 3.70 13.59
CA ALA A 93 6.02 3.57 13.35
C ALA A 93 5.64 4.07 11.94
N ALA A 94 6.22 5.18 11.51
CA ALA A 94 5.96 5.74 10.19
C ALA A 94 6.55 4.87 9.07
N VAL A 95 7.83 4.49 9.17
CA VAL A 95 8.49 3.72 8.11
C VAL A 95 7.98 2.28 8.01
N GLY A 96 7.45 1.71 9.11
CA GLY A 96 6.82 0.38 9.09
C GLY A 96 5.69 0.26 8.09
N LEU A 97 4.95 1.33 7.85
CA LEU A 97 3.83 1.37 6.90
C LEU A 97 4.27 1.33 5.43
N LEU A 98 5.53 1.67 5.14
CA LEU A 98 6.06 1.73 3.77
C LEU A 98 6.10 0.36 3.10
N GLY A 99 6.19 -0.72 3.88
CA GLY A 99 6.29 -2.10 3.35
C GLY A 99 5.00 -2.63 2.69
N CYS A 100 3.84 -2.01 2.91
CA CYS A 100 2.56 -2.46 2.34
C CYS A 100 1.59 -1.30 2.04
N GLY A 101 0.93 -0.75 3.05
CA GLY A 101 -0.21 0.16 2.85
C GLY A 101 0.13 1.42 2.07
N ILE A 102 1.24 2.07 2.38
CA ILE A 102 1.70 3.27 1.65
C ILE A 102 2.08 2.91 0.22
N MET A 103 2.85 1.84 0.04
CA MET A 103 3.24 1.36 -1.29
C MET A 103 2.02 0.99 -2.14
N ALA A 104 1.03 0.31 -1.54
CA ALA A 104 -0.19 -0.08 -2.24
C ALA A 104 -1.01 1.15 -2.67
N GLY A 105 -1.22 2.12 -1.80
CA GLY A 105 -2.01 3.32 -2.10
C GLY A 105 -1.35 4.21 -3.15
N ILE A 106 -0.08 4.56 -2.97
CA ILE A 106 0.68 5.35 -3.96
C ILE A 106 0.78 4.59 -5.29
N GLY A 107 1.06 3.28 -5.24
CA GLY A 107 1.14 2.45 -6.43
C GLY A 107 -0.19 2.33 -7.18
N ALA A 108 -1.31 2.26 -6.47
CA ALA A 108 -2.65 2.27 -7.07
C ALA A 108 -2.90 3.57 -7.85
N ALA A 109 -2.48 4.71 -7.32
CA ALA A 109 -2.64 6.00 -7.99
C ALA A 109 -1.68 6.16 -9.19
N ILE A 110 -0.38 5.96 -8.97
CA ILE A 110 0.66 6.30 -9.95
C ILE A 110 0.84 5.20 -10.99
N ASN A 111 0.93 3.93 -10.54
CA ASN A 111 1.32 2.83 -11.43
C ASN A 111 0.14 2.08 -12.03
N THR A 112 -0.98 1.94 -11.31
CA THR A 112 -2.15 1.19 -11.78
C THR A 112 -3.19 2.12 -12.39
N GLY A 113 -3.53 3.21 -11.71
CA GLY A 113 -4.44 4.24 -12.20
C GLY A 113 -3.81 5.12 -13.27
N GLU A 114 -2.48 5.15 -13.34
CA GLU A 114 -1.71 5.96 -14.30
C GLU A 114 -2.18 7.43 -14.34
N ILE A 115 -2.56 7.96 -13.15
CA ILE A 115 -3.12 9.29 -13.01
C ILE A 115 -2.20 10.31 -13.67
N LYS A 116 -2.77 11.16 -14.51
CA LYS A 116 -2.08 12.21 -15.23
C LYS A 116 -2.36 13.57 -14.61
N ARG A 117 -1.47 14.48 -14.90
CA ARG A 117 -1.61 15.87 -14.46
C ARG A 117 -2.91 16.50 -14.99
N GLY A 118 -3.70 17.06 -14.10
CA GLY A 118 -4.95 17.72 -14.42
C GLY A 118 -6.20 16.83 -14.32
N GLU A 119 -6.05 15.53 -14.15
CA GLU A 119 -7.17 14.60 -14.01
C GLU A 119 -7.90 14.74 -12.67
N SER A 120 -9.11 14.22 -12.66
CA SER A 120 -9.98 14.06 -11.49
C SER A 120 -9.89 12.65 -10.95
N VAL A 121 -9.79 12.51 -9.62
CA VAL A 121 -9.64 11.23 -8.93
C VAL A 121 -10.64 11.13 -7.79
N ALA A 122 -11.33 10.01 -7.69
CA ALA A 122 -12.12 9.67 -6.52
C ALA A 122 -11.50 8.50 -5.78
N VAL A 123 -11.35 8.62 -4.46
CA VAL A 123 -10.86 7.55 -3.58
C VAL A 123 -11.94 7.18 -2.59
N ILE A 124 -12.46 5.97 -2.69
CA ILE A 124 -13.49 5.43 -1.81
C ILE A 124 -12.81 4.65 -0.67
N GLY A 125 -13.00 5.14 0.55
CA GLY A 125 -12.32 4.67 1.76
C GLY A 125 -11.04 5.44 2.07
N CYS A 126 -11.06 6.20 3.17
CA CYS A 126 -9.96 7.05 3.63
C CYS A 126 -9.19 6.43 4.82
N GLY A 127 -9.03 5.10 4.82
CA GLY A 127 -8.10 4.39 5.70
C GLY A 127 -6.65 4.58 5.26
N GLY A 128 -5.70 3.81 5.81
CA GLY A 128 -4.27 3.95 5.50
C GLY A 128 -3.95 3.87 4.02
N VAL A 129 -4.48 2.86 3.31
CA VAL A 129 -4.28 2.67 1.86
C VAL A 129 -4.94 3.80 1.07
N GLY A 130 -6.19 4.17 1.41
CA GLY A 130 -6.90 5.25 0.70
C GLY A 130 -6.25 6.61 0.89
N THR A 131 -5.79 6.92 2.10
CA THR A 131 -5.02 8.15 2.38
C THR A 131 -3.72 8.19 1.57
N ALA A 132 -3.02 7.05 1.46
CA ALA A 132 -1.83 6.94 0.61
C ALA A 132 -2.17 7.09 -0.89
N ALA A 133 -3.34 6.60 -1.33
CA ALA A 133 -3.80 6.80 -2.71
C ALA A 133 -4.13 8.27 -2.99
N ILE A 134 -4.73 8.99 -2.04
CA ILE A 134 -4.97 10.44 -2.11
C ILE A 134 -3.64 11.21 -2.26
N ALA A 135 -2.65 10.89 -1.42
CA ALA A 135 -1.32 11.47 -1.54
C ALA A 135 -0.65 11.14 -2.87
N GLY A 136 -0.81 9.90 -3.35
CA GLY A 136 -0.34 9.46 -4.67
C GLY A 136 -0.99 10.24 -5.81
N ALA A 137 -2.29 10.50 -5.74
CA ALA A 137 -3.02 11.30 -6.72
C ALA A 137 -2.51 12.75 -6.75
N GLN A 138 -2.25 13.35 -5.58
CA GLN A 138 -1.66 14.67 -5.48
C GLN A 138 -0.25 14.71 -6.09
N LEU A 139 0.59 13.72 -5.78
CA LEU A 139 1.94 13.59 -6.36
C LEU A 139 1.91 13.43 -7.89
N ALA A 140 0.93 12.72 -8.42
CA ALA A 140 0.72 12.57 -9.87
C ALA A 140 0.24 13.86 -10.55
N GLY A 141 -0.25 14.85 -9.78
CA GLY A 141 -0.70 16.13 -10.27
C GLY A 141 -2.18 16.19 -10.62
N ALA A 142 -3.01 15.32 -10.04
CA ALA A 142 -4.46 15.43 -10.10
C ALA A 142 -4.92 16.79 -9.54
N THR A 143 -5.92 17.41 -10.17
CA THR A 143 -6.42 18.74 -9.78
C THR A 143 -7.71 18.66 -8.98
N THR A 144 -8.48 17.59 -9.18
CA THR A 144 -9.69 17.31 -8.41
C THR A 144 -9.51 15.96 -7.72
N ILE A 145 -9.39 15.97 -6.40
CA ILE A 145 -9.18 14.76 -5.59
C ILE A 145 -10.33 14.66 -4.59
N ILE A 146 -11.21 13.70 -4.82
CA ILE A 146 -12.44 13.49 -4.05
C ILE A 146 -12.23 12.32 -3.08
N ALA A 147 -12.23 12.62 -1.79
CA ALA A 147 -12.18 11.62 -0.73
C ALA A 147 -13.59 11.20 -0.33
N VAL A 148 -13.88 9.91 -0.33
CA VAL A 148 -15.18 9.35 0.05
C VAL A 148 -15.01 8.41 1.24
N ASP A 149 -15.69 8.67 2.35
CA ASP A 149 -15.73 7.78 3.53
C ASP A 149 -17.06 7.96 4.27
N ILE A 150 -17.33 7.09 5.22
CA ILE A 150 -18.46 7.19 6.16
C ILE A 150 -18.08 7.92 7.46
N ASP A 151 -16.81 8.21 7.67
CA ASP A 151 -16.24 8.77 8.90
C ASP A 151 -15.70 10.18 8.63
N GLU A 152 -16.35 11.17 9.25
CA GLU A 152 -16.00 12.57 9.08
C GLU A 152 -14.57 12.91 9.51
N ALA A 153 -14.07 12.26 10.58
CA ALA A 153 -12.71 12.47 11.03
C ALA A 153 -11.67 12.02 9.99
N LYS A 154 -11.95 10.93 9.26
CA LYS A 154 -11.10 10.48 8.15
C LYS A 154 -11.18 11.40 6.95
N LEU A 155 -12.35 11.92 6.66
CA LEU A 155 -12.54 12.91 5.58
C LEU A 155 -11.76 14.20 5.88
N GLU A 156 -11.80 14.69 7.10
CA GLU A 156 -11.02 15.84 7.52
C GLU A 156 -9.51 15.57 7.44
N GLN A 157 -9.09 14.37 7.85
CA GLN A 157 -7.70 13.95 7.71
C GLN A 157 -7.26 13.87 6.24
N ALA A 158 -8.12 13.37 5.35
CA ALA A 158 -7.83 13.23 3.92
C ALA A 158 -7.44 14.56 3.24
N LYS A 159 -8.00 15.68 3.70
CA LYS A 159 -7.62 17.04 3.22
C LYS A 159 -6.15 17.34 3.45
N ARG A 160 -5.57 16.87 4.55
CA ARG A 160 -4.14 17.06 4.87
C ARG A 160 -3.21 16.31 3.92
N PHE A 161 -3.73 15.30 3.22
CA PHE A 161 -3.01 14.48 2.26
C PHE A 161 -3.31 14.84 0.80
N GLY A 162 -4.10 15.90 0.57
CA GLY A 162 -4.32 16.44 -0.76
C GLY A 162 -5.73 16.30 -1.31
N ALA A 163 -6.70 15.78 -0.54
CA ALA A 163 -8.10 15.78 -0.97
C ALA A 163 -8.59 17.22 -1.13
N THR A 164 -9.13 17.55 -2.31
CA THR A 164 -9.72 18.85 -2.63
C THR A 164 -11.20 18.91 -2.25
N HIS A 165 -11.85 17.75 -2.26
CA HIS A 165 -13.26 17.57 -1.92
C HIS A 165 -13.46 16.35 -1.04
N THR A 166 -14.48 16.38 -0.20
CA THR A 166 -14.87 15.27 0.66
C THR A 166 -16.34 14.94 0.48
N VAL A 167 -16.69 13.67 0.51
CA VAL A 167 -18.06 13.16 0.40
C VAL A 167 -18.30 12.15 1.53
N ASN A 168 -19.25 12.47 2.42
CA ASN A 168 -19.71 11.55 3.43
C ASN A 168 -20.79 10.64 2.82
N SER A 169 -20.45 9.37 2.58
CA SER A 169 -21.36 8.43 1.92
C SER A 169 -22.48 7.90 2.83
N ARG A 170 -22.55 8.32 4.09
CA ARG A 170 -23.75 8.14 4.93
C ARG A 170 -24.83 9.16 4.64
N GLU A 171 -24.47 10.34 4.16
CA GLU A 171 -25.34 11.48 4.00
C GLU A 171 -25.74 11.70 2.55
N THR A 172 -24.87 11.29 1.62
CA THR A 172 -25.04 11.56 0.19
C THR A 172 -24.66 10.34 -0.64
N ASP A 173 -25.38 10.08 -1.72
CA ASP A 173 -24.97 9.08 -2.70
C ASP A 173 -23.61 9.45 -3.31
N PRO A 174 -22.57 8.66 -3.10
CA PRO A 174 -21.22 9.00 -3.55
C PRO A 174 -21.10 9.06 -5.08
N VAL A 175 -21.87 8.26 -5.83
CA VAL A 175 -21.83 8.27 -7.31
C VAL A 175 -22.33 9.63 -7.82
N ALA A 176 -23.50 10.05 -7.36
CA ALA A 176 -24.09 11.33 -7.76
C ALA A 176 -23.21 12.52 -7.32
N ALA A 177 -22.62 12.44 -6.11
CA ALA A 177 -21.73 13.48 -5.61
C ALA A 177 -20.44 13.60 -6.45
N ILE A 178 -19.80 12.48 -6.80
CA ILE A 178 -18.61 12.47 -7.65
C ILE A 178 -18.94 13.03 -9.03
N GLN A 179 -20.05 12.60 -9.66
CA GLN A 179 -20.48 13.12 -10.94
C GLN A 179 -20.73 14.63 -10.89
N ALA A 180 -21.39 15.12 -9.85
CA ALA A 180 -21.63 16.56 -9.68
C ALA A 180 -20.33 17.37 -9.58
N LEU A 181 -19.30 16.83 -8.89
CA LEU A 181 -18.00 17.46 -8.72
C LEU A 181 -17.10 17.39 -9.98
N THR A 182 -17.47 16.55 -10.95
CA THR A 182 -16.73 16.30 -12.19
C THR A 182 -17.52 16.68 -13.46
N GLY A 183 -18.44 17.66 -13.34
CA GLY A 183 -19.20 18.17 -14.48
C GLY A 183 -20.23 17.20 -15.07
N GLY A 184 -20.62 16.18 -14.33
CA GLY A 184 -21.61 15.17 -14.73
C GLY A 184 -21.01 13.90 -15.34
N ASN A 185 -19.71 13.85 -15.63
CA ASN A 185 -19.08 12.74 -16.36
C ASN A 185 -18.61 11.59 -15.44
N GLY A 186 -18.26 11.91 -14.20
CA GLY A 186 -17.55 11.00 -13.31
C GLY A 186 -16.06 11.34 -13.19
N ALA A 187 -15.33 10.65 -12.34
CA ALA A 187 -13.89 10.86 -12.17
C ALA A 187 -13.07 10.06 -13.21
N ASP A 188 -12.00 10.67 -13.73
CA ASP A 188 -11.09 10.01 -14.67
C ASP A 188 -10.53 8.71 -14.07
N VAL A 189 -10.21 8.72 -12.77
CA VAL A 189 -9.75 7.53 -12.05
C VAL A 189 -10.54 7.38 -10.75
N VAL A 190 -11.02 6.16 -10.49
CA VAL A 190 -11.65 5.81 -9.20
C VAL A 190 -10.90 4.67 -8.55
N ILE A 191 -10.50 4.86 -7.29
CA ILE A 191 -9.78 3.88 -6.48
C ILE A 191 -10.68 3.44 -5.33
N ASP A 192 -11.01 2.14 -5.29
CA ASP A 192 -11.71 1.53 -4.14
C ASP A 192 -10.69 0.94 -3.16
N ALA A 193 -10.59 1.55 -1.98
CA ALA A 193 -9.74 1.11 -0.87
C ALA A 193 -10.53 0.47 0.28
N VAL A 194 -11.79 0.07 0.04
CA VAL A 194 -12.68 -0.60 1.02
C VAL A 194 -12.86 -2.08 0.69
N GLY A 195 -13.12 -2.42 -0.57
CA GLY A 195 -13.26 -3.79 -1.05
C GLY A 195 -14.59 -4.44 -0.69
N ARG A 196 -15.69 -3.69 -0.64
CA ARG A 196 -17.05 -4.21 -0.46
C ARG A 196 -17.81 -4.25 -1.78
N PRO A 197 -18.80 -5.14 -1.96
CA PRO A 197 -19.62 -5.17 -3.17
C PRO A 197 -20.26 -3.82 -3.49
N GLU A 198 -20.72 -3.10 -2.47
CA GLU A 198 -21.33 -1.77 -2.61
C GLU A 198 -20.33 -0.74 -3.12
N THR A 199 -19.12 -0.69 -2.53
CA THR A 199 -18.09 0.28 -2.92
C THR A 199 -17.50 -0.04 -4.28
N TYR A 200 -17.37 -1.32 -4.62
CA TYR A 200 -16.98 -1.74 -5.97
C TYR A 200 -18.00 -1.26 -7.03
N LYS A 201 -19.30 -1.44 -6.75
CA LYS A 201 -20.37 -0.93 -7.61
C LYS A 201 -20.33 0.59 -7.72
N GLN A 202 -20.15 1.29 -6.61
CA GLN A 202 -20.02 2.74 -6.58
C GLN A 202 -18.84 3.20 -7.42
N ALA A 203 -17.67 2.58 -7.26
CA ALA A 203 -16.46 2.89 -8.03
C ALA A 203 -16.70 2.74 -9.54
N PHE A 204 -17.38 1.66 -9.95
CA PHE A 204 -17.68 1.41 -11.35
C PHE A 204 -18.55 2.50 -11.97
N TYR A 205 -19.60 2.96 -11.27
CA TYR A 205 -20.53 3.97 -11.81
C TYR A 205 -20.09 5.42 -11.58
N ALA A 206 -19.10 5.65 -10.72
CA ALA A 206 -18.57 6.99 -10.46
C ALA A 206 -17.44 7.41 -11.41
N ARG A 207 -16.92 6.46 -12.23
CA ARG A 207 -15.88 6.75 -13.20
C ARG A 207 -16.43 7.42 -14.47
N ASP A 208 -15.58 8.17 -15.15
CA ASP A 208 -15.83 8.61 -16.53
C ASP A 208 -15.80 7.40 -17.49
N LEU A 209 -16.47 7.48 -18.61
CA LEU A 209 -16.65 6.39 -19.59
C LEU A 209 -15.55 6.38 -20.64
#